data_f5c7f949b5df422270f5dbbbd871ecfb
#
_entry.id   f5c7f949b5df422270f5dbbbd871ecfb
#
_cell.length_a   1.000
_cell.length_b   1.000
_cell.length_c   1.000
_cell.angle_alpha   90.00
_cell.angle_beta   90.00
_cell.angle_gamma   90.00
#
_symmetry.space_group_name_H-M   'P 1'
#
loop_
_entity.id
_entity.type
_entity.pdbx_description
1 polymer ?
#
loop_
_entity_poly.entity_id
_entity_poly.type
_entity_poly.pdbx_seq_one_letter_code
_entity_poly.pdbx_strand_id
1 'polypeptide(L)'
;MAINLITEYQKKIAERFTLGSLTDEAAGHDYDFTGVKTIEIFSIDTVATVDYTRSGTTRYGNVTELGDTKQSLTLAVDKGFTFSIDAGNASEQFNIKQANRCLKREWDEVCTPEIDAYRLKSWANGKGLSSGKAVLSNTDASLTKANIVDAIFNGSAAMSDKKVPRKNRYLFIPELTFVKFKLADVVMAHQMNKEAVQNGFKGTIDGMKVVTVPSSIWPTLTGGGTINFMIKYKGATVDPMKLKNLRVQKNPMGIDGDVVEGRYIYDSFVKDSACDGIYISTGSTSGGSSVGA
;
A
#
# COMPACT_ATOMS: atom_id res chain seq x y z
N MET A 1 23.48 43.70 -3.28
CA MET A 1 23.78 42.40 -2.64
C MET A 1 23.41 42.54 -1.16
N ALA A 2 22.41 41.76 -0.73
CA ALA A 2 22.06 41.72 0.69
C ALA A 2 23.02 40.74 1.38
N ILE A 3 23.79 41.23 2.33
CA ILE A 3 24.68 40.43 3.16
C ILE A 3 23.83 39.87 4.29
N ASN A 4 23.53 38.58 4.26
CA ASN A 4 22.90 37.89 5.39
C ASN A 4 23.94 37.56 6.43
N LEU A 5 24.01 38.40 7.46
CA LEU A 5 24.81 38.15 8.67
C LEU A 5 24.14 37.07 9.51
N ILE A 6 24.68 35.86 9.50
CA ILE A 6 24.26 34.77 10.38
C ILE A 6 24.99 34.95 11.69
N THR A 7 24.29 35.37 12.73
CA THR A 7 24.88 35.69 14.05
C THR A 7 25.04 34.50 15.00
N GLU A 8 24.32 33.37 14.76
CA GLU A 8 24.50 32.12 15.52
C GLU A 8 24.11 30.91 14.70
N TYR A 9 25.00 29.93 14.62
CA TYR A 9 24.72 28.62 13.99
C TYR A 9 24.06 27.70 15.02
N GLN A 10 22.79 27.44 14.83
CA GLN A 10 22.12 26.38 15.62
C GLN A 10 22.53 25.00 15.12
N LYS A 11 23.12 24.18 16.00
CA LYS A 11 23.51 22.79 15.71
C LYS A 11 22.34 21.86 15.42
N LYS A 12 21.09 22.30 15.66
CA LYS A 12 19.88 21.55 15.35
C LYS A 12 19.40 21.86 13.94
N ILE A 13 19.42 20.87 13.06
CA ILE A 13 18.76 20.95 11.77
C ILE A 13 17.25 20.82 12.00
N ALA A 14 16.46 21.70 11.38
CA ALA A 14 15.02 21.51 11.31
C ALA A 14 14.74 20.22 10.50
N GLU A 15 14.26 19.19 11.17
CA GLU A 15 13.89 17.94 10.55
C GLU A 15 12.45 18.04 10.06
N ARG A 16 12.19 17.53 8.86
CA ARG A 16 10.82 17.37 8.36
C ARG A 16 10.12 16.25 9.12
N PHE A 17 8.80 16.35 9.21
CA PHE A 17 8.00 15.24 9.73
C PHE A 17 8.11 14.06 8.78
N THR A 18 8.49 12.90 9.32
CA THR A 18 8.55 11.63 8.58
C THR A 18 7.48 10.69 9.08
N LEU A 19 6.74 10.07 8.16
CA LEU A 19 5.87 8.96 8.47
C LEU A 19 6.65 7.67 8.21
N GLY A 20 6.58 6.72 9.15
CA GLY A 20 7.01 5.36 8.85
C GLY A 20 6.16 4.74 7.74
N SER A 21 6.58 3.60 7.19
CA SER A 21 5.79 2.92 6.16
C SER A 21 4.38 2.59 6.66
N LEU A 22 3.38 3.02 5.90
CA LEU A 22 1.95 2.80 6.18
C LEU A 22 1.47 1.44 5.65
N THR A 23 2.16 0.89 4.66
CA THR A 23 1.73 -0.32 3.94
C THR A 23 2.47 -1.59 4.35
N ASP A 24 3.61 -1.48 5.00
CA ASP A 24 4.53 -2.62 5.23
C ASP A 24 3.90 -3.72 6.09
N GLU A 25 3.11 -3.36 7.09
CA GLU A 25 2.40 -4.32 7.94
C GLU A 25 1.32 -5.11 7.18
N ALA A 26 0.67 -4.47 6.20
CA ALA A 26 -0.36 -5.06 5.35
C ALA A 26 0.21 -5.75 4.11
N ALA A 27 1.49 -5.56 3.80
CA ALA A 27 2.15 -6.14 2.64
C ALA A 27 2.30 -7.67 2.78
N GLY A 28 2.14 -8.38 1.66
CA GLY A 28 2.34 -9.84 1.57
C GLY A 28 3.79 -10.16 1.21
N HIS A 29 4.46 -10.95 2.03
CA HIS A 29 5.86 -11.36 1.83
C HIS A 29 6.02 -12.88 1.60
N ASP A 30 4.96 -13.52 1.11
CA ASP A 30 4.90 -14.99 1.03
C ASP A 30 5.80 -15.60 -0.05
N TYR A 31 6.28 -14.79 -1.01
CA TYR A 31 7.07 -15.25 -2.15
C TYR A 31 8.40 -14.51 -2.26
N ASP A 32 9.47 -15.25 -2.53
CA ASP A 32 10.82 -14.73 -2.67
C ASP A 32 11.24 -14.66 -4.15
N PHE A 33 11.77 -13.51 -4.57
CA PHE A 33 12.30 -13.25 -5.92
C PHE A 33 13.83 -13.35 -5.98
N THR A 34 14.46 -14.07 -5.05
CA THR A 34 15.91 -14.23 -5.02
C THR A 34 16.42 -14.86 -6.31
N GLY A 35 17.33 -14.17 -6.99
CA GLY A 35 17.97 -14.65 -8.22
C GLY A 35 17.12 -14.55 -9.50
N VAL A 36 15.81 -14.33 -9.42
CA VAL A 36 14.92 -14.28 -10.59
C VAL A 36 14.18 -12.95 -10.71
N LYS A 37 13.80 -12.59 -11.93
CA LYS A 37 13.00 -11.40 -12.24
C LYS A 37 11.51 -11.73 -12.31
N THR A 38 11.17 -12.94 -12.69
CA THR A 38 9.79 -13.43 -12.86
C THR A 38 9.58 -14.67 -12.04
N ILE A 39 8.47 -14.74 -11.32
CA ILE A 39 7.97 -15.96 -10.68
C ILE A 39 6.63 -16.35 -11.27
N GLU A 40 6.36 -17.65 -11.22
CA GLU A 40 5.10 -18.24 -11.61
C GLU A 40 4.43 -18.82 -10.38
N ILE A 41 3.20 -18.39 -10.13
CA ILE A 41 2.36 -18.90 -9.04
C ILE A 41 1.35 -19.85 -9.66
N PHE A 42 1.35 -21.10 -9.21
CA PHE A 42 0.38 -22.11 -9.60
C PHE A 42 -0.76 -22.14 -8.58
N SER A 43 -1.99 -22.22 -9.08
CA SER A 43 -3.18 -22.46 -8.29
C SER A 43 -3.87 -23.70 -8.83
N ILE A 44 -4.23 -24.63 -7.95
CA ILE A 44 -4.90 -25.88 -8.30
C ILE A 44 -6.40 -25.66 -8.14
N ASP A 45 -7.16 -25.99 -9.18
CA ASP A 45 -8.62 -25.92 -9.16
C ASP A 45 -9.20 -27.01 -8.26
N THR A 46 -10.38 -26.78 -7.73
CA THR A 46 -11.11 -27.73 -6.91
C THR A 46 -12.31 -28.28 -7.68
N VAL A 47 -12.65 -29.56 -7.48
CA VAL A 47 -13.80 -30.19 -8.09
C VAL A 47 -14.99 -30.15 -7.13
N ALA A 48 -16.18 -29.86 -7.66
CA ALA A 48 -17.41 -29.87 -6.89
C ALA A 48 -17.73 -31.31 -6.41
N THR A 49 -18.27 -31.40 -5.20
CA THR A 49 -18.76 -32.68 -4.66
C THR A 49 -20.06 -33.06 -5.37
N VAL A 50 -20.21 -34.35 -5.62
CA VAL A 50 -21.45 -34.97 -6.20
C VAL A 50 -22.02 -35.97 -5.19
N ASP A 51 -23.31 -36.22 -5.27
CA ASP A 51 -23.96 -37.23 -4.43
C ASP A 51 -23.47 -38.61 -4.80
N TYR A 52 -23.10 -39.42 -3.80
CA TYR A 52 -22.67 -40.77 -3.99
C TYR A 52 -23.84 -41.68 -4.37
N THR A 53 -23.77 -42.34 -5.51
CA THR A 53 -24.76 -43.34 -5.94
C THR A 53 -24.32 -44.74 -5.56
N ARG A 54 -25.22 -45.52 -4.92
CA ARG A 54 -24.90 -46.91 -4.47
C ARG A 54 -24.90 -47.96 -5.59
N SER A 55 -25.32 -47.60 -6.80
CA SER A 55 -25.40 -48.48 -7.93
C SER A 55 -24.67 -47.89 -9.17
N GLY A 56 -24.21 -48.73 -10.05
CA GLY A 56 -23.49 -48.32 -11.27
C GLY A 56 -21.97 -48.23 -11.10
N THR A 57 -21.29 -47.87 -12.19
CA THR A 57 -19.82 -47.79 -12.28
C THR A 57 -19.27 -46.39 -11.92
N THR A 58 -20.10 -45.34 -11.96
CA THR A 58 -19.74 -43.95 -11.70
C THR A 58 -20.24 -43.48 -10.32
N ARG A 59 -20.00 -44.27 -9.28
CA ARG A 59 -20.55 -44.04 -7.94
C ARG A 59 -20.09 -42.75 -7.30
N TYR A 60 -18.90 -42.26 -7.62
CA TYR A 60 -18.30 -40.99 -7.15
C TYR A 60 -18.46 -39.87 -8.17
N GLY A 61 -19.30 -40.01 -9.18
CA GLY A 61 -19.39 -39.10 -10.32
C GLY A 61 -18.39 -39.44 -11.43
N ASN A 62 -18.36 -38.61 -12.45
CA ASN A 62 -17.42 -38.81 -13.56
C ASN A 62 -16.00 -38.38 -13.09
N VAL A 63 -15.01 -39.18 -13.47
CA VAL A 63 -13.61 -38.84 -13.24
C VAL A 63 -13.22 -37.73 -14.20
N THR A 64 -12.80 -36.56 -13.62
CA THR A 64 -12.27 -35.45 -14.37
C THR A 64 -10.84 -35.16 -13.90
N GLU A 65 -9.96 -34.82 -14.82
CA GLU A 65 -8.62 -34.41 -14.47
C GLU A 65 -8.66 -33.05 -13.77
N LEU A 66 -7.83 -32.85 -12.71
CA LEU A 66 -7.77 -31.62 -11.95
C LEU A 66 -7.03 -30.58 -12.78
N GLY A 67 -7.69 -29.44 -13.02
CA GLY A 67 -7.07 -28.29 -13.69
C GLY A 67 -6.12 -27.52 -12.78
N ASP A 68 -5.19 -26.83 -13.38
CA ASP A 68 -4.33 -25.86 -12.74
C ASP A 68 -4.34 -24.53 -13.50
N THR A 69 -4.15 -23.43 -12.77
CA THR A 69 -4.00 -22.10 -13.34
C THR A 69 -2.65 -21.52 -12.93
N LYS A 70 -2.04 -20.76 -13.85
CA LYS A 70 -0.72 -20.20 -13.69
C LYS A 70 -0.76 -18.68 -13.82
N GLN A 71 -0.25 -17.98 -12.81
CA GLN A 71 -0.06 -16.52 -12.82
C GLN A 71 1.43 -16.20 -12.90
N SER A 72 1.85 -15.40 -13.88
CA SER A 72 3.24 -14.96 -14.05
C SER A 72 3.42 -13.54 -13.55
N LEU A 73 4.31 -13.32 -12.60
CA LEU A 73 4.60 -12.04 -11.97
C LEU A 73 6.03 -11.61 -12.27
N THR A 74 6.19 -10.47 -12.97
CA THR A 74 7.50 -9.95 -13.38
C THR A 74 7.78 -8.61 -12.72
N LEU A 75 8.91 -8.49 -12.01
CA LEU A 75 9.37 -7.24 -11.40
C LEU A 75 9.65 -6.18 -12.46
N ALA A 76 9.04 -5.01 -12.31
CA ALA A 76 9.16 -3.91 -13.27
C ALA A 76 9.86 -2.68 -12.71
N VAL A 77 9.87 -2.47 -11.39
CA VAL A 77 10.38 -1.24 -10.77
C VAL A 77 11.81 -1.44 -10.28
N ASP A 78 12.74 -0.70 -10.86
CA ASP A 78 14.16 -0.61 -10.48
C ASP A 78 14.52 0.87 -10.37
N LYS A 79 14.81 1.33 -9.16
CA LYS A 79 15.08 2.72 -8.87
C LYS A 79 16.40 2.90 -8.14
N GLY A 80 17.00 4.06 -8.34
CA GLY A 80 18.20 4.45 -7.65
C GLY A 80 18.27 5.96 -7.44
N PHE A 81 19.08 6.35 -6.49
CA PHE A 81 19.43 7.74 -6.21
C PHE A 81 20.92 7.86 -5.92
N THR A 82 21.48 9.03 -6.19
CA THR A 82 22.85 9.36 -5.82
C THR A 82 22.96 10.84 -5.49
N PHE A 83 23.78 11.15 -4.50
CA PHE A 83 24.17 12.52 -4.19
C PHE A 83 25.56 12.54 -3.56
N SER A 84 26.28 13.67 -3.69
CA SER A 84 27.59 13.87 -3.11
C SER A 84 27.57 14.91 -2.00
N ILE A 85 28.47 14.75 -1.06
CA ILE A 85 28.72 15.69 0.05
C ILE A 85 30.19 16.06 -0.05
N ASP A 86 30.47 17.26 -0.52
CA ASP A 86 31.82 17.80 -0.63
C ASP A 86 32.48 17.99 0.73
N ALA A 87 33.75 17.64 0.88
CA ALA A 87 34.48 17.70 2.15
C ALA A 87 34.68 19.12 2.64
N GLY A 88 34.97 20.07 1.73
CA GLY A 88 35.11 21.49 2.06
C GLY A 88 33.82 22.07 2.60
N ASN A 89 32.72 21.87 1.89
CA ASN A 89 31.38 22.31 2.30
C ASN A 89 30.92 21.65 3.62
N ALA A 90 31.24 20.36 3.81
CA ALA A 90 30.92 19.67 5.05
C ALA A 90 31.66 20.25 6.25
N SER A 91 32.95 20.57 6.08
CA SER A 91 33.77 21.19 7.11
C SER A 91 33.27 22.59 7.49
N GLU A 92 32.97 23.44 6.48
CA GLU A 92 32.44 24.79 6.69
C GLU A 92 31.06 24.78 7.36
N GLN A 93 30.28 23.72 7.18
CA GLN A 93 28.98 23.52 7.82
C GLN A 93 29.07 22.69 9.12
N PHE A 94 30.21 22.63 9.79
CA PHE A 94 30.44 21.88 11.03
C PHE A 94 30.01 20.40 10.97
N ASN A 95 30.21 19.73 9.86
CA ASN A 95 29.83 18.32 9.60
C ASN A 95 28.34 18.03 9.87
N ILE A 96 27.47 19.00 9.64
CA ILE A 96 26.02 18.81 9.79
C ILE A 96 25.50 17.77 8.80
N LYS A 97 26.07 17.71 7.60
CA LYS A 97 25.73 16.75 6.55
C LYS A 97 26.55 15.47 6.70
N GLN A 98 26.21 14.65 7.68
CA GLN A 98 26.78 13.30 7.77
C GLN A 98 26.11 12.39 6.75
N ALA A 99 26.91 11.66 5.95
CA ALA A 99 26.43 10.82 4.85
C ALA A 99 25.36 9.80 5.28
N ASN A 100 25.57 9.11 6.41
CA ASN A 100 24.61 8.14 6.93
C ASN A 100 23.28 8.80 7.37
N ARG A 101 23.33 9.99 7.92
CA ARG A 101 22.13 10.76 8.30
C ARG A 101 21.35 11.20 7.08
N CYS A 102 22.04 11.71 6.05
CA CYS A 102 21.44 12.10 4.79
C CYS A 102 20.82 10.88 4.07
N LEU A 103 21.52 9.74 4.06
CA LEU A 103 21.02 8.50 3.51
C LEU A 103 19.73 8.03 4.20
N LYS A 104 19.70 8.07 5.54
CA LYS A 104 18.50 7.70 6.30
C LYS A 104 17.34 8.65 5.98
N ARG A 105 17.59 9.95 5.91
CA ARG A 105 16.56 10.93 5.56
C ARG A 105 16.01 10.72 4.17
N GLU A 106 16.86 10.46 3.17
CA GLU A 106 16.44 10.18 1.79
C GLU A 106 15.55 8.94 1.75
N TRP A 107 15.92 7.90 2.51
CA TRP A 107 15.11 6.69 2.59
C TRP A 107 13.74 6.95 3.23
N ASP A 108 13.72 7.65 4.37
CA ASP A 108 12.50 7.85 5.16
C ASP A 108 11.57 8.92 4.55
N GLU A 109 12.14 9.98 3.94
CA GLU A 109 11.37 11.12 3.42
C GLU A 109 10.94 10.97 1.95
N VAL A 110 11.66 10.17 1.15
CA VAL A 110 11.42 10.03 -0.29
C VAL A 110 11.07 8.60 -0.67
N CYS A 111 11.97 7.63 -0.38
CA CYS A 111 11.80 6.26 -0.86
C CYS A 111 10.61 5.56 -0.21
N THR A 112 10.43 5.68 1.11
CA THR A 112 9.34 5.02 1.84
C THR A 112 7.95 5.49 1.39
N PRO A 113 7.65 6.80 1.30
CA PRO A 113 6.36 7.27 0.79
C PRO A 113 6.10 6.90 -0.66
N GLU A 114 7.16 6.84 -1.49
CA GLU A 114 7.04 6.42 -2.88
C GLU A 114 6.65 4.95 -3.00
N ILE A 115 7.27 4.05 -2.21
CA ILE A 115 6.93 2.63 -2.16
C ILE A 115 5.49 2.45 -1.68
N ASP A 116 5.08 3.19 -0.63
CA ASP A 116 3.71 3.13 -0.11
C ASP A 116 2.68 3.57 -1.16
N ALA A 117 2.92 4.69 -1.84
CA ALA A 117 2.04 5.17 -2.91
C ALA A 117 1.93 4.15 -4.06
N TYR A 118 3.05 3.55 -4.43
CA TYR A 118 3.09 2.52 -5.47
C TYR A 118 2.31 1.26 -5.08
N ARG A 119 2.49 0.75 -3.86
CA ARG A 119 1.75 -0.40 -3.34
C ARG A 119 0.26 -0.13 -3.32
N LEU A 120 -0.18 0.99 -2.74
CA LEU A 120 -1.59 1.38 -2.69
C LEU A 120 -2.21 1.47 -4.09
N LYS A 121 -1.49 2.07 -5.05
CA LYS A 121 -1.93 2.16 -6.45
C LYS A 121 -2.04 0.78 -7.10
N SER A 122 -1.07 -0.10 -6.87
CA SER A 122 -1.05 -1.46 -7.42
C SER A 122 -2.19 -2.30 -6.86
N TRP A 123 -2.47 -2.22 -5.56
CA TRP A 123 -3.58 -2.91 -4.91
C TRP A 123 -4.93 -2.43 -5.43
N ALA A 124 -5.09 -1.09 -5.51
CA ALA A 124 -6.33 -0.49 -5.98
C ALA A 124 -6.66 -0.83 -7.44
N ASN A 125 -5.66 -0.95 -8.27
CA ASN A 125 -5.85 -1.27 -9.69
C ASN A 125 -5.71 -2.76 -10.03
N GLY A 126 -5.57 -3.62 -9.04
CA GLY A 126 -5.46 -5.06 -9.27
C GLY A 126 -4.26 -5.44 -10.13
N LYS A 127 -3.09 -4.79 -9.92
CA LYS A 127 -1.90 -5.06 -10.73
C LYS A 127 -1.50 -6.54 -10.67
N GLY A 128 -1.27 -7.14 -11.82
CA GLY A 128 -0.84 -8.55 -11.95
C GLY A 128 -1.99 -9.53 -12.11
N LEU A 129 -3.26 -9.12 -11.98
CA LEU A 129 -4.40 -9.98 -12.21
C LEU A 129 -4.52 -10.40 -13.68
N SER A 130 -4.88 -11.64 -13.87
CA SER A 130 -5.18 -12.22 -15.19
C SER A 130 -6.46 -11.63 -15.76
N SER A 131 -6.64 -11.75 -17.09
CA SER A 131 -7.84 -11.28 -17.77
C SER A 131 -9.11 -11.90 -17.17
N GLY A 132 -10.12 -11.05 -16.91
CA GLY A 132 -11.39 -11.48 -16.30
C GLY A 132 -11.38 -11.54 -14.77
N LYS A 133 -10.23 -11.28 -14.11
CA LYS A 133 -10.14 -11.12 -12.65
C LYS A 133 -10.15 -9.63 -12.28
N ALA A 134 -10.79 -9.31 -11.18
CA ALA A 134 -10.85 -7.95 -10.64
C ALA A 134 -10.91 -7.98 -9.11
N VAL A 135 -10.50 -6.92 -8.47
CA VAL A 135 -10.74 -6.69 -7.05
C VAL A 135 -12.22 -6.37 -6.81
N LEU A 136 -12.71 -6.67 -5.61
CA LEU A 136 -14.08 -6.30 -5.24
C LEU A 136 -14.22 -4.78 -5.22
N SER A 137 -15.28 -4.26 -5.81
CA SER A 137 -15.55 -2.83 -5.81
C SER A 137 -17.04 -2.54 -5.67
N ASN A 138 -17.36 -1.43 -5.01
CA ASN A 138 -18.70 -0.87 -4.96
C ASN A 138 -18.63 0.64 -5.15
N THR A 139 -19.65 1.20 -5.80
CA THR A 139 -19.75 2.65 -6.01
C THR A 139 -20.64 3.27 -4.95
N ASP A 140 -20.01 4.01 -4.02
CA ASP A 140 -20.68 4.78 -2.98
C ASP A 140 -20.65 6.26 -3.38
N ALA A 141 -21.70 6.75 -4.00
CA ALA A 141 -21.74 8.04 -4.70
C ALA A 141 -21.36 9.24 -3.81
N SER A 142 -21.75 9.24 -2.54
CA SER A 142 -21.29 10.23 -1.56
C SER A 142 -21.25 9.65 -0.16
N LEU A 143 -20.04 9.55 0.41
CA LEU A 143 -19.90 9.19 1.82
C LEU A 143 -20.07 10.41 2.71
N THR A 144 -20.98 10.28 3.68
CA THR A 144 -21.29 11.25 4.73
C THR A 144 -20.98 10.63 6.09
N LYS A 145 -21.05 11.43 7.15
CA LYS A 145 -20.93 10.91 8.53
C LYS A 145 -22.00 9.88 8.90
N ALA A 146 -23.14 9.90 8.23
CA ALA A 146 -24.26 9.00 8.53
C ALA A 146 -24.12 7.61 7.89
N ASN A 147 -23.49 7.52 6.70
CA ASN A 147 -23.45 6.27 5.93
C ASN A 147 -22.04 5.63 5.81
N ILE A 148 -20.99 6.31 6.25
CA ILE A 148 -19.61 5.81 6.11
C ILE A 148 -19.37 4.51 6.87
N VAL A 149 -19.96 4.37 8.05
CA VAL A 149 -19.83 3.17 8.88
C VAL A 149 -20.52 1.99 8.20
N ASP A 150 -21.73 2.20 7.69
CA ASP A 150 -22.48 1.18 6.95
C ASP A 150 -21.73 0.74 5.70
N ALA A 151 -21.13 1.67 4.94
CA ALA A 151 -20.33 1.36 3.78
C ALA A 151 -19.11 0.48 4.12
N ILE A 152 -18.42 0.77 5.23
CA ILE A 152 -17.29 -0.05 5.70
C ILE A 152 -17.74 -1.46 6.10
N PHE A 153 -18.83 -1.59 6.85
CA PHE A 153 -19.38 -2.89 7.23
C PHE A 153 -19.87 -3.69 6.02
N ASN A 154 -20.52 -3.05 5.05
CA ASN A 154 -20.94 -3.68 3.80
C ASN A 154 -19.73 -4.19 3.00
N GLY A 155 -18.64 -3.42 2.94
CA GLY A 155 -17.39 -3.88 2.33
C GLY A 155 -16.78 -5.10 3.05
N SER A 156 -16.77 -5.09 4.38
CA SER A 156 -16.32 -6.23 5.19
C SER A 156 -17.21 -7.46 4.98
N ALA A 157 -18.54 -7.27 4.88
CA ALA A 157 -19.50 -8.34 4.60
C ALA A 157 -19.28 -8.94 3.21
N ALA A 158 -19.14 -8.11 2.17
CA ALA A 158 -18.85 -8.56 0.80
C ALA A 158 -17.59 -9.43 0.71
N MET A 159 -16.53 -9.09 1.43
CA MET A 159 -15.33 -9.93 1.55
C MET A 159 -15.60 -11.23 2.30
N SER A 160 -16.46 -11.21 3.33
CA SER A 160 -16.81 -12.39 4.12
C SER A 160 -17.66 -13.39 3.31
N ASP A 161 -18.57 -12.89 2.46
CA ASP A 161 -19.35 -13.71 1.52
C ASP A 161 -18.45 -14.44 0.52
N LYS A 162 -17.31 -13.86 0.18
CA LYS A 162 -16.24 -14.49 -0.61
C LYS A 162 -15.31 -15.38 0.21
N LYS A 163 -15.63 -15.67 1.46
CA LYS A 163 -14.86 -16.51 2.39
C LYS A 163 -13.47 -15.98 2.71
N VAL A 164 -13.22 -14.67 2.56
CA VAL A 164 -11.96 -14.05 2.97
C VAL A 164 -11.87 -14.05 4.49
N PRO A 165 -10.76 -14.46 5.12
CA PRO A 165 -10.61 -14.45 6.56
C PRO A 165 -10.76 -13.03 7.15
N ARG A 166 -11.43 -12.88 8.30
CA ARG A 166 -11.56 -11.59 8.99
C ARG A 166 -10.26 -11.13 9.65
N LYS A 167 -9.43 -12.07 10.09
CA LYS A 167 -8.13 -11.78 10.69
C LYS A 167 -7.17 -11.22 9.63
N ASN A 168 -6.34 -10.26 10.03
CA ASN A 168 -5.35 -9.61 9.14
C ASN A 168 -5.97 -8.82 7.97
N ARG A 169 -7.16 -8.24 8.18
CA ARG A 169 -7.71 -7.22 7.31
C ARG A 169 -7.27 -5.83 7.79
N TYR A 170 -6.97 -4.96 6.84
CA TYR A 170 -6.57 -3.58 7.06
C TYR A 170 -7.52 -2.65 6.32
N LEU A 171 -7.97 -1.60 7.00
CA LEU A 171 -8.78 -0.54 6.41
C LEU A 171 -7.87 0.67 6.13
N PHE A 172 -7.63 0.96 4.87
CA PHE A 172 -6.96 2.17 4.43
C PHE A 172 -7.99 3.25 4.12
N ILE A 173 -7.79 4.43 4.68
CA ILE A 173 -8.73 5.54 4.57
C ILE A 173 -7.97 6.86 4.43
N PRO A 174 -8.32 7.74 3.47
CA PRO A 174 -7.71 9.07 3.37
C PRO A 174 -8.18 9.97 4.52
N GLU A 175 -7.33 10.91 4.92
CA GLU A 175 -7.58 11.80 6.07
C GLU A 175 -8.94 12.52 6.02
N LEU A 176 -9.35 13.03 4.86
CA LEU A 176 -10.65 13.70 4.72
C LEU A 176 -11.85 12.78 4.99
N THR A 177 -11.77 11.54 4.52
CA THR A 177 -12.81 10.53 4.75
C THR A 177 -12.75 10.04 6.20
N PHE A 178 -11.56 9.97 6.78
CA PHE A 178 -11.38 9.61 8.18
C PHE A 178 -11.99 10.62 9.15
N VAL A 179 -11.96 11.92 8.82
CA VAL A 179 -12.69 12.94 9.61
C VAL A 179 -14.19 12.65 9.62
N LYS A 180 -14.79 12.33 8.46
CA LYS A 180 -16.22 11.95 8.39
C LYS A 180 -16.50 10.70 9.24
N PHE A 181 -15.60 9.73 9.20
CA PHE A 181 -15.67 8.52 10.02
C PHE A 181 -15.62 8.81 11.53
N LYS A 182 -14.70 9.66 11.99
CA LYS A 182 -14.64 10.09 13.40
C LYS A 182 -15.91 10.81 13.87
N LEU A 183 -16.54 11.56 12.99
CA LEU A 183 -17.77 12.31 13.28
C LEU A 183 -19.04 11.46 13.14
N ALA A 184 -18.93 10.18 12.77
CA ALA A 184 -20.08 9.29 12.69
C ALA A 184 -20.66 9.03 14.11
N ASP A 185 -21.97 9.13 14.24
CA ASP A 185 -22.66 9.05 15.54
C ASP A 185 -22.40 7.71 16.25
N VAL A 186 -22.30 6.61 15.51
CA VAL A 186 -22.00 5.28 16.04
C VAL A 186 -20.60 5.22 16.65
N VAL A 187 -19.61 5.84 15.99
CA VAL A 187 -18.23 5.89 16.46
C VAL A 187 -18.13 6.77 17.71
N MET A 188 -18.82 7.90 17.70
CA MET A 188 -18.87 8.81 18.86
C MET A 188 -19.51 8.16 20.09
N ALA A 189 -20.56 7.35 19.90
CA ALA A 189 -21.24 6.65 20.98
C ALA A 189 -20.39 5.52 21.62
N HIS A 190 -19.52 4.86 20.84
CA HIS A 190 -18.65 3.79 21.32
C HIS A 190 -17.29 4.28 21.84
N GLN A 191 -16.87 5.49 21.50
CA GLN A 191 -15.59 6.07 21.91
C GLN A 191 -15.66 6.86 23.21
N MET A 192 -16.39 6.38 24.19
CA MET A 192 -16.47 7.03 25.51
C MET A 192 -15.15 7.03 26.31
N ASN A 193 -14.06 6.51 25.76
CA ASN A 193 -12.72 6.67 26.32
C ASN A 193 -12.06 7.93 25.75
N LYS A 194 -12.02 9.00 26.55
CA LYS A 194 -11.44 10.32 26.22
C LYS A 194 -9.98 10.24 25.72
N GLU A 195 -9.21 9.22 26.08
CA GLU A 195 -7.82 9.02 25.66
C GLU A 195 -7.67 8.68 24.17
N ALA A 196 -8.63 7.96 23.59
CA ALA A 196 -8.60 7.60 22.17
C ALA A 196 -8.80 8.82 21.25
N VAL A 197 -9.54 9.82 21.72
CA VAL A 197 -9.80 11.06 20.95
C VAL A 197 -8.61 12.00 21.00
N GLN A 198 -7.85 12.04 22.10
CA GLN A 198 -6.69 12.93 22.27
C GLN A 198 -5.45 12.47 21.50
N ASN A 199 -5.23 11.15 21.33
CA ASN A 199 -4.02 10.59 20.73
C ASN A 199 -4.17 10.15 19.26
N GLY A 200 -5.28 10.51 18.61
CA GLY A 200 -5.63 9.98 17.31
C GLY A 200 -6.19 8.55 17.41
N PHE A 201 -7.15 8.21 16.55
CA PHE A 201 -7.77 6.89 16.56
C PHE A 201 -6.77 5.83 16.08
N LYS A 202 -6.19 5.06 16.98
CA LYS A 202 -5.49 3.80 16.71
C LYS A 202 -6.41 2.64 17.09
N GLY A 203 -7.56 2.53 16.42
CA GLY A 203 -8.57 1.54 16.75
C GLY A 203 -8.68 0.44 15.71
N THR A 204 -9.39 -0.60 16.07
CA THR A 204 -9.84 -1.66 15.18
C THR A 204 -11.34 -1.53 14.96
N ILE A 205 -11.79 -1.72 13.73
CA ILE A 205 -13.20 -1.76 13.35
C ILE A 205 -13.47 -3.12 12.75
N ASP A 206 -14.44 -3.83 13.26
CA ASP A 206 -14.77 -5.21 12.83
C ASP A 206 -13.50 -6.11 12.79
N GLY A 207 -12.58 -5.91 13.77
CA GLY A 207 -11.28 -6.60 13.79
C GLY A 207 -10.26 -6.12 12.76
N MET A 208 -10.59 -5.11 11.94
CA MET A 208 -9.67 -4.52 10.96
C MET A 208 -8.88 -3.38 11.59
N LYS A 209 -7.57 -3.36 11.34
CA LYS A 209 -6.71 -2.24 11.73
C LYS A 209 -6.91 -1.06 10.79
N VAL A 210 -7.20 0.11 11.34
CA VAL A 210 -7.39 1.34 10.55
C VAL A 210 -6.06 2.02 10.32
N VAL A 211 -5.75 2.31 9.06
CA VAL A 211 -4.56 3.02 8.62
C VAL A 211 -4.99 4.27 7.87
N THR A 212 -4.67 5.44 8.42
CA THR A 212 -4.91 6.72 7.75
C THR A 212 -3.79 7.03 6.78
N VAL A 213 -4.17 7.48 5.60
CA VAL A 213 -3.24 7.74 4.50
C VAL A 213 -3.33 9.21 4.08
N PRO A 214 -2.20 9.93 4.00
CA PRO A 214 -2.18 11.29 3.47
C PRO A 214 -2.68 11.34 2.03
N SER A 215 -3.38 12.43 1.67
CA SER A 215 -3.95 12.60 0.32
C SER A 215 -2.89 12.61 -0.78
N SER A 216 -1.64 13.00 -0.45
CA SER A 216 -0.53 13.07 -1.42
C SER A 216 -0.09 11.70 -1.96
N ILE A 217 -0.29 10.64 -1.18
CA ILE A 217 0.07 9.26 -1.55
C ILE A 217 -1.17 8.38 -1.78
N TRP A 218 -2.38 8.96 -1.67
CA TRP A 218 -3.62 8.24 -1.90
C TRP A 218 -3.80 7.88 -3.38
N PRO A 219 -4.12 6.61 -3.71
CA PRO A 219 -4.18 6.18 -5.10
C PRO A 219 -5.42 6.70 -5.83
N THR A 220 -5.30 6.78 -7.15
CA THR A 220 -6.42 6.96 -8.08
C THR A 220 -6.61 5.70 -8.91
N LEU A 221 -7.83 5.43 -9.32
CA LEU A 221 -8.13 4.31 -10.22
C LEU A 221 -7.67 4.63 -11.65
N THR A 222 -7.24 3.60 -12.35
CA THR A 222 -7.02 3.65 -13.80
C THR A 222 -8.37 3.90 -14.46
N GLY A 223 -8.57 5.08 -15.06
CA GLY A 223 -9.87 5.51 -15.56
C GLY A 223 -10.47 6.70 -14.81
N GLY A 224 -9.76 7.25 -13.81
CA GLY A 224 -10.11 8.54 -13.17
C GLY A 224 -11.12 8.48 -12.03
N GLY A 225 -11.48 7.30 -11.53
CA GLY A 225 -12.35 7.15 -10.36
C GLY A 225 -11.64 7.53 -9.05
N THR A 226 -12.38 8.20 -8.15
CA THR A 226 -11.91 8.45 -6.78
C THR A 226 -12.15 7.26 -5.89
N ILE A 227 -11.23 7.00 -4.96
CA ILE A 227 -11.36 5.93 -3.98
C ILE A 227 -11.70 6.56 -2.63
N ASN A 228 -12.80 6.11 -2.04
CA ASN A 228 -13.25 6.60 -0.72
C ASN A 228 -12.49 5.91 0.42
N PHE A 229 -12.36 4.58 0.36
CA PHE A 229 -11.57 3.75 1.26
C PHE A 229 -11.26 2.41 0.58
N MET A 230 -10.31 1.67 1.14
CA MET A 230 -9.92 0.34 0.68
C MET A 230 -9.77 -0.60 1.86
N ILE A 231 -10.37 -1.79 1.77
CA ILE A 231 -10.14 -2.88 2.72
C ILE A 231 -9.24 -3.91 2.04
N LYS A 232 -8.18 -4.31 2.72
CA LYS A 232 -7.21 -5.26 2.19
C LYS A 232 -6.94 -6.39 3.19
N TYR A 233 -7.00 -7.62 2.71
CA TYR A 233 -6.49 -8.80 3.41
C TYR A 233 -5.00 -8.97 3.13
N LYS A 234 -4.17 -9.16 4.16
CA LYS A 234 -2.71 -9.27 4.03
C LYS A 234 -2.27 -10.31 3.01
N GLY A 235 -2.89 -11.50 3.02
CA GLY A 235 -2.58 -12.59 2.11
C GLY A 235 -3.03 -12.41 0.66
N ALA A 236 -3.68 -11.29 0.30
CA ALA A 236 -4.19 -11.05 -1.06
C ALA A 236 -3.10 -10.66 -2.06
N THR A 237 -1.98 -10.16 -1.58
CA THR A 237 -0.92 -9.58 -2.42
C THR A 237 0.43 -10.24 -2.22
N VAL A 238 1.31 -9.98 -3.18
CA VAL A 238 2.74 -10.27 -3.13
C VAL A 238 3.48 -8.96 -3.37
N ASP A 239 4.20 -8.50 -2.35
CA ASP A 239 4.85 -7.19 -2.32
C ASP A 239 6.38 -7.36 -2.15
N PRO A 240 7.09 -7.90 -3.16
CA PRO A 240 8.50 -8.22 -3.05
C PRO A 240 9.37 -6.96 -3.02
N MET A 241 10.42 -7.03 -2.22
CA MET A 241 11.57 -6.13 -2.28
C MET A 241 12.83 -6.97 -2.53
N LYS A 242 13.23 -7.07 -3.80
CA LYS A 242 14.33 -7.95 -4.21
C LYS A 242 15.70 -7.43 -3.84
N LEU A 243 15.93 -6.13 -4.02
CA LEU A 243 17.21 -5.49 -3.78
C LEU A 243 16.99 -4.20 -3.02
N LYS A 244 17.78 -4.03 -1.96
CA LYS A 244 17.95 -2.78 -1.24
C LYS A 244 19.44 -2.62 -0.97
N ASN A 245 20.14 -1.93 -1.85
CA ASN A 245 21.56 -1.68 -1.71
C ASN A 245 21.78 -0.20 -1.46
N LEU A 246 22.18 0.13 -0.25
CA LEU A 246 22.48 1.47 0.20
C LEU A 246 23.95 1.52 0.59
N ARG A 247 24.74 2.39 -0.03
CA ARG A 247 26.17 2.50 0.23
C ARG A 247 26.63 3.94 0.33
N VAL A 248 27.65 4.14 1.11
CA VAL A 248 28.39 5.40 1.23
C VAL A 248 29.82 5.13 0.81
N GLN A 249 30.30 5.80 -0.22
CA GLN A 249 31.69 5.78 -0.68
C GLN A 249 32.40 7.02 -0.18
N LYS A 250 33.53 6.83 0.51
CA LYS A 250 34.40 7.92 0.93
C LYS A 250 35.45 8.21 -0.14
N ASN A 251 35.60 9.48 -0.47
CA ASN A 251 36.58 9.99 -1.44
C ASN A 251 36.66 9.16 -2.74
N PRO A 252 35.56 8.97 -3.49
CA PRO A 252 35.61 8.27 -4.75
C PRO A 252 36.39 9.10 -5.78
N MET A 253 36.89 8.44 -6.85
CA MET A 253 37.67 9.11 -7.88
C MET A 253 36.91 10.31 -8.46
N GLY A 254 37.54 11.49 -8.45
CA GLY A 254 36.98 12.73 -9.00
C GLY A 254 36.09 13.54 -8.06
N ILE A 255 35.89 13.11 -6.81
CA ILE A 255 35.10 13.83 -5.79
C ILE A 255 35.89 13.82 -4.47
N ASP A 256 36.15 15.01 -3.93
CA ASP A 256 36.67 15.16 -2.58
C ASP A 256 35.49 15.22 -1.59
N GLY A 257 35.21 14.10 -0.94
CA GLY A 257 34.08 13.97 -0.03
C GLY A 257 33.39 12.62 -0.07
N ASP A 258 32.16 12.55 0.43
CA ASP A 258 31.36 11.34 0.46
C ASP A 258 30.34 11.31 -0.68
N VAL A 259 30.21 10.14 -1.35
CA VAL A 259 29.12 9.86 -2.30
C VAL A 259 28.20 8.83 -1.68
N VAL A 260 26.92 9.16 -1.65
CA VAL A 260 25.83 8.31 -1.16
C VAL A 260 25.05 7.79 -2.35
N GLU A 261 24.87 6.49 -2.42
CA GLU A 261 24.16 5.81 -3.50
C GLU A 261 23.16 4.81 -2.92
N GLY A 262 22.01 4.75 -3.54
CA GLY A 262 20.99 3.76 -3.21
C GLY A 262 20.40 3.16 -4.49
N ARG A 263 20.18 1.83 -4.48
CA ARG A 263 19.42 1.13 -5.51
C ARG A 263 18.45 0.16 -4.84
N TYR A 264 17.20 0.16 -5.29
CA TYR A 264 16.19 -0.72 -4.77
C TYR A 264 15.26 -1.21 -5.89
N ILE A 265 14.97 -2.51 -5.84
CA ILE A 265 14.07 -3.18 -6.77
C ILE A 265 12.89 -3.70 -5.97
N TYR A 266 11.69 -3.26 -6.34
CA TYR A 266 10.46 -3.64 -5.68
C TYR A 266 9.32 -3.74 -6.69
N ASP A 267 8.25 -4.39 -6.29
CA ASP A 267 7.00 -4.39 -7.03
C ASP A 267 5.84 -4.73 -6.08
N SER A 268 4.63 -4.77 -6.61
CA SER A 268 3.43 -5.14 -5.86
C SER A 268 2.41 -5.73 -6.81
N PHE A 269 1.91 -6.92 -6.48
CA PHE A 269 0.99 -7.69 -7.30
C PHE A 269 -0.16 -8.23 -6.47
N VAL A 270 -1.32 -8.36 -7.10
CA VAL A 270 -2.50 -9.04 -6.53
C VAL A 270 -2.54 -10.47 -7.06
N LYS A 271 -2.78 -11.44 -6.16
CA LYS A 271 -2.89 -12.86 -6.53
C LYS A 271 -4.25 -13.14 -7.16
N ASP A 272 -4.28 -13.88 -8.26
CA ASP A 272 -5.51 -14.30 -8.93
C ASP A 272 -6.43 -15.13 -8.02
N SER A 273 -5.84 -16.01 -7.21
CA SER A 273 -6.55 -16.85 -6.25
C SER A 273 -7.12 -16.08 -5.06
N ALA A 274 -6.70 -14.84 -4.83
CA ALA A 274 -7.07 -14.03 -3.67
C ALA A 274 -7.50 -12.60 -4.05
N CYS A 275 -7.94 -12.37 -5.30
CA CYS A 275 -8.39 -11.06 -5.78
C CYS A 275 -9.56 -10.51 -4.95
N ASP A 276 -10.45 -11.38 -4.43
CA ASP A 276 -11.54 -11.02 -3.53
C ASP A 276 -11.06 -10.52 -2.15
N GLY A 277 -9.77 -10.65 -1.85
CA GLY A 277 -9.13 -10.13 -0.62
C GLY A 277 -8.87 -8.64 -0.61
N ILE A 278 -9.28 -7.92 -1.65
CA ILE A 278 -9.23 -6.46 -1.74
C ILE A 278 -10.62 -5.94 -2.10
N TYR A 279 -11.11 -4.99 -1.30
CA TYR A 279 -12.37 -4.30 -1.55
C TYR A 279 -12.14 -2.80 -1.64
N ILE A 280 -12.73 -2.15 -2.64
CA ILE A 280 -12.59 -0.72 -2.91
C ILE A 280 -13.97 -0.08 -2.94
N SER A 281 -14.16 0.95 -2.12
CA SER A 281 -15.29 1.86 -2.24
C SER A 281 -14.89 3.00 -3.18
N THR A 282 -15.62 3.16 -4.29
CA THR A 282 -15.38 4.22 -5.28
C THR A 282 -16.40 5.33 -5.15
N GLY A 283 -15.97 6.57 -5.33
CA GLY A 283 -16.88 7.69 -5.50
C GLY A 283 -17.45 7.71 -6.91
N SER A 284 -18.62 8.35 -7.10
CA SER A 284 -19.09 8.63 -8.45
C SER A 284 -18.07 9.50 -9.18
N THR A 285 -17.69 9.11 -10.38
CA THR A 285 -17.04 10.05 -11.30
C THR A 285 -18.01 11.19 -11.56
N SER A 286 -17.73 12.40 -11.08
CA SER A 286 -18.40 13.59 -11.57
C SER A 286 -17.99 13.70 -13.03
N GLY A 287 -18.83 13.19 -13.92
CA GLY A 287 -18.74 13.50 -15.34
C GLY A 287 -18.75 15.02 -15.45
N GLY A 288 -17.68 15.59 -16.00
CA GLY A 288 -17.64 17.00 -16.29
C GLY A 288 -18.87 17.32 -17.13
N SER A 289 -19.83 18.08 -16.58
CA SER A 289 -20.81 18.76 -17.35
C SER A 289 -20.07 19.66 -18.32
N SER A 290 -20.05 19.27 -19.60
CA SER A 290 -19.75 20.17 -20.67
C SER A 290 -20.88 21.24 -20.62
N VAL A 291 -20.56 22.40 -20.05
CA VAL A 291 -21.37 23.61 -20.26
C VAL A 291 -21.20 23.91 -21.73
N GLY A 292 -22.18 23.47 -22.52
CA GLY A 292 -22.38 23.95 -23.86
C GLY A 292 -22.84 25.42 -23.80
N ALA A 293 -22.09 26.25 -24.51
CA ALA A 293 -22.47 27.62 -24.81
C ALA A 293 -23.68 27.67 -25.75
#